data_c86a3b331e148350bea3bbbf77e66f6c
#
_entry.id   c86a3b331e148350bea3bbbf77e66f6c
#
_cell.length_a   1.000
_cell.length_b   1.000
_cell.length_c   1.000
_cell.angle_alpha   90.00
_cell.angle_beta   90.00
_cell.angle_gamma   90.00
#
_symmetry.space_group_name_H-M   'P 1'
#
loop_
_entity.id
_entity.type
_entity.pdbx_description
1 polymer ?
#
loop_
_entity_poly.entity_id
_entity_poly.type
_entity_poly.pdbx_seq_one_letter_code
_entity_poly.pdbx_strand_id
1 'polypeptide(L)'
;MRTRQIFIGLTAAVVIASPVTAKEWQVAMVNRGADGAMDFTPAFLRVAPGDIVRFIAQDKSHNAESIPELTPTGVSLFKGELNSDVVVKFRRPGLYGYRCSPHFAMGMIGLVEVGRPVNLPQFNASISKLPPLAKARMLKFLQQAK
;
A
#
# COMPACT_ATOMS: atom_id res chain seq x y z
N MET A 1 70.16 12.77 -5.49
CA MET A 1 68.76 13.08 -5.25
C MET A 1 67.97 11.81 -5.44
N ARG A 2 67.33 11.27 -4.32
CA ARG A 2 66.53 10.06 -4.37
C ARG A 2 65.05 10.49 -4.34
N THR A 3 64.35 10.31 -5.45
CA THR A 3 62.91 10.60 -5.57
C THR A 3 62.10 9.50 -4.89
N ARG A 4 61.45 9.83 -3.76
CA ARG A 4 60.48 8.91 -3.09
C ARG A 4 59.17 8.94 -3.86
N GLN A 5 58.83 7.84 -4.49
CA GLN A 5 57.46 7.62 -5.03
C GLN A 5 56.52 7.23 -3.88
N ILE A 6 55.49 8.06 -3.66
CA ILE A 6 54.42 7.78 -2.71
C ILE A 6 53.33 7.01 -3.46
N PHE A 7 53.14 5.73 -3.15
CA PHE A 7 51.98 4.95 -3.61
C PHE A 7 50.77 5.26 -2.72
N ILE A 8 49.79 5.99 -3.26
CA ILE A 8 48.52 6.19 -2.63
C ILE A 8 47.68 4.96 -2.99
N GLY A 9 47.51 4.05 -2.02
CA GLY A 9 46.61 2.89 -2.16
C GLY A 9 45.14 3.33 -2.06
N LEU A 10 44.40 3.23 -3.18
CA LEU A 10 42.96 3.44 -3.20
C LEU A 10 42.26 2.18 -2.68
N THR A 11 41.83 2.20 -1.42
CA THR A 11 40.98 1.13 -0.85
C THR A 11 39.53 1.33 -1.32
N ALA A 12 39.09 0.50 -2.25
CA ALA A 12 37.67 0.45 -2.62
C ALA A 12 36.87 -0.20 -1.51
N ALA A 13 35.97 0.56 -0.86
CA ALA A 13 35.01 0.01 0.08
C ALA A 13 33.92 -0.76 -0.68
N VAL A 14 33.87 -2.07 -0.52
CA VAL A 14 32.79 -2.91 -1.04
C VAL A 14 31.57 -2.73 -0.14
N VAL A 15 30.56 -2.01 -0.61
CA VAL A 15 29.26 -1.90 0.07
C VAL A 15 28.49 -3.20 -0.21
N ILE A 16 28.44 -4.09 0.79
CA ILE A 16 27.61 -5.30 0.72
C ILE A 16 26.17 -4.88 1.00
N ALA A 17 25.34 -4.79 -0.05
CA ALA A 17 23.91 -4.59 0.08
C ALA A 17 23.29 -5.89 0.64
N SER A 18 22.77 -5.85 1.88
CA SER A 18 22.02 -6.97 2.43
C SER A 18 20.72 -7.16 1.61
N PRO A 19 20.34 -8.41 1.28
CA PRO A 19 19.07 -8.66 0.60
C PRO A 19 17.91 -8.22 1.49
N VAL A 20 17.11 -7.27 1.01
CA VAL A 20 15.86 -6.88 1.67
C VAL A 20 14.86 -7.99 1.41
N THR A 21 14.55 -8.79 2.44
CA THR A 21 13.53 -9.83 2.36
C THR A 21 12.14 -9.19 2.35
N ALA A 22 11.32 -9.53 1.35
CA ALA A 22 9.94 -9.08 1.27
C ALA A 22 9.14 -9.58 2.49
N LYS A 23 8.45 -8.67 3.17
CA LYS A 23 7.59 -9.00 4.31
C LYS A 23 6.16 -9.26 3.81
N GLU A 24 5.47 -10.23 4.41
CA GLU A 24 4.04 -10.44 4.20
C GLU A 24 3.23 -9.79 5.33
N TRP A 25 2.21 -9.03 4.93
CA TRP A 25 1.26 -8.34 5.78
C TRP A 25 -0.13 -8.91 5.56
N GLN A 26 -0.99 -8.86 6.56
CA GLN A 26 -2.35 -9.35 6.47
C GLN A 26 -3.35 -8.23 6.74
N VAL A 27 -4.42 -8.23 5.94
CA VAL A 27 -5.57 -7.34 6.07
C VAL A 27 -6.83 -8.20 6.02
N ALA A 28 -7.58 -8.27 7.11
CA ALA A 28 -8.82 -9.03 7.18
C ALA A 28 -9.97 -8.23 6.57
N MET A 29 -10.83 -8.88 5.80
CA MET A 29 -12.11 -8.36 5.33
C MET A 29 -13.20 -8.81 6.28
N VAL A 30 -13.84 -7.87 7.00
CA VAL A 30 -14.71 -8.16 8.13
C VAL A 30 -16.03 -7.37 8.09
N ASN A 31 -17.08 -7.94 8.66
CA ASN A 31 -18.37 -7.25 8.82
C ASN A 31 -18.29 -6.11 9.84
N ARG A 32 -17.37 -6.20 10.81
CA ARG A 32 -17.13 -5.16 11.82
C ARG A 32 -15.66 -5.17 12.23
N GLY A 33 -15.02 -4.03 12.09
CA GLY A 33 -13.62 -3.80 12.44
C GLY A 33 -13.44 -2.53 13.27
N ALA A 34 -12.20 -2.05 13.34
CA ALA A 34 -11.81 -0.88 14.14
C ALA A 34 -12.47 0.42 13.66
N ASP A 35 -12.72 0.55 12.37
CA ASP A 35 -13.33 1.74 11.76
C ASP A 35 -14.86 1.62 11.59
N GLY A 36 -15.46 0.55 12.10
CA GLY A 36 -16.92 0.35 12.13
C GLY A 36 -17.40 -0.84 11.33
N ALA A 37 -18.63 -0.74 10.79
CA ALA A 37 -19.23 -1.79 9.97
C ALA A 37 -18.58 -1.83 8.57
N MET A 38 -18.51 -3.03 7.98
CA MET A 38 -17.93 -3.27 6.65
C MET A 38 -16.52 -2.68 6.56
N ASP A 39 -15.55 -3.42 7.07
CA ASP A 39 -14.21 -2.88 7.31
C ASP A 39 -13.09 -3.79 6.80
N PHE A 40 -11.95 -3.17 6.48
CA PHE A 40 -10.66 -3.82 6.34
C PHE A 40 -9.86 -3.64 7.64
N THR A 41 -9.28 -4.69 8.18
CA THR A 41 -8.56 -4.60 9.46
C THR A 41 -7.14 -5.18 9.32
N PRO A 42 -6.10 -4.32 9.42
CA PRO A 42 -6.13 -2.87 9.49
C PRO A 42 -6.52 -2.22 8.14
N ALA A 43 -7.25 -1.09 8.18
CA ALA A 43 -7.67 -0.38 6.96
C ALA A 43 -6.56 0.53 6.38
N PHE A 44 -5.64 1.01 7.22
CA PHE A 44 -4.40 1.70 6.81
C PHE A 44 -3.20 0.83 7.12
N LEU A 45 -2.31 0.68 6.13
CA LEU A 45 -1.09 -0.12 6.24
C LEU A 45 0.07 0.59 5.55
N ARG A 46 1.22 0.67 6.23
CA ARG A 46 2.49 1.15 5.66
C ARG A 46 3.42 -0.01 5.41
N VAL A 47 3.90 -0.13 4.17
CA VAL A 47 4.76 -1.22 3.72
C VAL A 47 5.97 -0.70 2.95
N ALA A 48 7.00 -1.54 2.80
CA ALA A 48 8.14 -1.25 1.93
C ALA A 48 7.87 -1.70 0.48
N PRO A 49 8.51 -1.04 -0.52
CA PRO A 49 8.50 -1.56 -1.88
C PRO A 49 9.01 -3.01 -1.94
N GLY A 50 8.24 -3.90 -2.55
CA GLY A 50 8.52 -5.33 -2.62
C GLY A 50 7.76 -6.18 -1.61
N ASP A 51 7.15 -5.58 -0.60
CA ASP A 51 6.32 -6.29 0.36
C ASP A 51 5.03 -6.84 -0.28
N ILE A 52 4.46 -7.83 0.41
CA ILE A 52 3.25 -8.52 0.00
C ILE A 52 2.14 -8.20 1.01
N VAL A 53 0.95 -7.91 0.52
CA VAL A 53 -0.26 -7.80 1.35
C VAL A 53 -1.23 -8.90 0.95
N ARG A 54 -1.63 -9.70 1.92
CA ARG A 54 -2.69 -10.70 1.80
C ARG A 54 -3.98 -10.13 2.38
N PHE A 55 -4.97 -9.95 1.54
CA PHE A 55 -6.34 -9.62 1.96
C PHE A 55 -7.07 -10.93 2.22
N ILE A 56 -7.50 -11.15 3.46
CA ILE A 56 -8.10 -12.41 3.93
C ILE A 56 -9.62 -12.25 3.98
N ALA A 57 -10.34 -13.12 3.29
CA ALA A 57 -11.81 -13.19 3.33
C ALA A 57 -12.28 -13.85 4.65
N GLN A 58 -12.10 -13.13 5.77
CA GLN A 58 -12.45 -13.64 7.10
C GLN A 58 -13.97 -13.78 7.27
N ASP A 59 -14.73 -12.75 6.88
CA ASP A 59 -16.17 -12.80 6.80
C ASP A 59 -16.63 -12.93 5.34
N LYS A 60 -17.85 -13.40 5.12
CA LYS A 60 -18.41 -13.58 3.77
C LYS A 60 -18.88 -12.26 3.16
N SER A 61 -19.08 -12.28 1.84
CA SER A 61 -19.61 -11.18 1.03
C SER A 61 -18.64 -10.02 0.84
N HIS A 62 -17.35 -10.25 0.97
CA HIS A 62 -16.28 -9.26 0.75
C HIS A 62 -15.36 -9.65 -0.38
N ASN A 63 -14.78 -8.63 -1.01
CA ASN A 63 -13.61 -8.72 -1.87
C ASN A 63 -12.67 -7.55 -1.62
N ALA A 64 -11.48 -7.59 -2.20
CA ALA A 64 -10.58 -6.44 -2.25
C ALA A 64 -10.20 -6.16 -3.69
N GLU A 65 -10.31 -4.90 -4.12
CA GLU A 65 -9.92 -4.45 -5.46
C GLU A 65 -9.34 -3.04 -5.45
N SER A 66 -8.43 -2.75 -6.37
CA SER A 66 -7.85 -1.42 -6.56
C SER A 66 -8.93 -0.39 -6.92
N ILE A 67 -8.75 0.85 -6.44
CA ILE A 67 -9.44 2.02 -6.97
C ILE A 67 -8.47 2.70 -7.95
N PRO A 68 -8.72 2.66 -9.27
CA PRO A 68 -7.76 3.13 -10.28
C PRO A 68 -7.29 4.57 -10.05
N GLU A 69 -8.22 5.47 -9.72
CA GLU A 69 -7.95 6.90 -9.50
C GLU A 69 -7.14 7.17 -8.21
N LEU A 70 -7.12 6.20 -7.28
CA LEU A 70 -6.36 6.23 -6.03
C LEU A 70 -5.15 5.29 -6.06
N THR A 71 -4.60 5.04 -7.24
CA THR A 71 -3.46 4.13 -7.45
C THR A 71 -2.43 4.85 -8.31
N PRO A 72 -1.11 4.68 -8.09
CA PRO A 72 -0.09 5.30 -8.94
C PRO A 72 -0.25 4.93 -10.40
N THR A 73 -0.08 5.90 -11.30
CA THR A 73 -0.19 5.67 -12.74
C THR A 73 0.80 4.61 -13.23
N GLY A 74 0.34 3.71 -14.09
CA GLY A 74 1.17 2.70 -14.74
C GLY A 74 1.55 1.50 -13.86
N VAL A 75 0.81 1.28 -12.76
CA VAL A 75 0.88 0.02 -11.99
C VAL A 75 -0.26 -0.91 -12.37
N SER A 76 -0.05 -2.21 -12.19
CA SER A 76 -1.11 -3.20 -12.38
C SER A 76 -2.16 -3.08 -11.28
N LEU A 77 -3.41 -3.03 -11.67
CA LEU A 77 -4.55 -3.07 -10.75
C LEU A 77 -4.84 -4.51 -10.34
N PHE A 78 -5.32 -4.70 -9.12
CA PHE A 78 -5.79 -6.01 -8.65
C PHE A 78 -7.31 -5.99 -8.44
N LYS A 79 -7.92 -7.15 -8.65
CA LYS A 79 -9.33 -7.38 -8.39
C LYS A 79 -9.51 -8.81 -7.88
N GLY A 80 -9.90 -8.93 -6.62
CA GLY A 80 -10.20 -10.21 -5.98
C GLY A 80 -11.64 -10.64 -6.23
N GLU A 81 -11.83 -11.94 -6.29
CA GLU A 81 -13.15 -12.55 -6.31
C GLU A 81 -13.84 -12.45 -4.95
N LEU A 82 -15.16 -12.49 -4.96
CA LEU A 82 -15.96 -12.46 -3.72
C LEU A 82 -15.64 -13.70 -2.85
N ASN A 83 -15.49 -13.50 -1.56
CA ASN A 83 -15.19 -14.56 -0.59
C ASN A 83 -13.84 -15.27 -0.79
N SER A 84 -12.91 -14.65 -1.49
CA SER A 84 -11.59 -15.21 -1.77
C SER A 84 -10.48 -14.32 -1.25
N ASP A 85 -9.40 -14.94 -0.79
CA ASP A 85 -8.17 -14.22 -0.45
C ASP A 85 -7.54 -13.61 -1.70
N VAL A 86 -6.93 -12.45 -1.54
CA VAL A 86 -6.18 -11.77 -2.59
C VAL A 86 -4.77 -11.50 -2.10
N VAL A 87 -3.77 -11.86 -2.89
CA VAL A 87 -2.35 -11.63 -2.58
C VAL A 87 -1.77 -10.63 -3.57
N VAL A 88 -1.29 -9.51 -3.05
CA VAL A 88 -0.76 -8.41 -3.87
C VAL A 88 0.66 -8.06 -3.45
N LYS A 89 1.58 -8.05 -4.40
CA LYS A 89 2.95 -7.58 -4.19
C LYS A 89 3.07 -6.13 -4.64
N PHE A 90 3.34 -5.21 -3.69
CA PHE A 90 3.50 -3.79 -3.94
C PHE A 90 4.96 -3.45 -4.27
N ARG A 91 5.27 -3.19 -5.54
CA ARG A 91 6.65 -2.98 -6.01
C ARG A 91 7.05 -1.51 -6.11
N ARG A 92 6.10 -0.62 -6.41
CA ARG A 92 6.37 0.80 -6.66
C ARG A 92 5.88 1.66 -5.51
N PRO A 93 6.67 2.67 -5.10
CA PRO A 93 6.24 3.63 -4.08
C PRO A 93 4.96 4.36 -4.48
N GLY A 94 4.16 4.72 -3.48
CA GLY A 94 2.95 5.52 -3.65
C GLY A 94 1.82 5.13 -2.71
N LEU A 95 0.70 5.81 -2.87
CA LEU A 95 -0.56 5.56 -2.17
C LEU A 95 -1.46 4.69 -3.04
N TYR A 96 -2.00 3.63 -2.46
CA TYR A 96 -2.85 2.65 -3.12
C TYR A 96 -4.18 2.53 -2.37
N GLY A 97 -5.20 3.21 -2.88
CA GLY A 97 -6.57 3.08 -2.40
C GLY A 97 -7.20 1.79 -2.93
N TYR A 98 -7.89 1.06 -2.07
CA TYR A 98 -8.60 -0.15 -2.42
C TYR A 98 -9.97 -0.19 -1.73
N ARG A 99 -10.87 -1.00 -2.25
CA ARG A 99 -12.27 -1.08 -1.79
C ARG A 99 -12.78 -2.50 -1.77
N CYS A 100 -13.86 -2.72 -1.04
CA CYS A 100 -14.77 -3.84 -1.23
C CYS A 100 -15.89 -3.41 -2.17
N SER A 101 -16.07 -4.09 -3.30
CA SER A 101 -17.03 -3.67 -4.34
C SER A 101 -18.47 -3.58 -3.82
N PRO A 102 -19.05 -4.63 -3.16
CA PRO A 102 -20.43 -4.56 -2.69
C PRO A 102 -20.66 -3.56 -1.54
N HIS A 103 -19.64 -3.24 -0.74
CA HIS A 103 -19.81 -2.39 0.44
C HIS A 103 -19.10 -1.03 0.34
N PHE A 104 -18.72 -0.63 -0.88
CA PHE A 104 -18.00 0.63 -1.10
C PHE A 104 -18.80 1.87 -0.65
N ALA A 105 -20.11 1.92 -0.97
CA ALA A 105 -20.99 3.00 -0.53
C ALA A 105 -21.18 3.03 1.01
N MET A 106 -20.97 1.90 1.68
CA MET A 106 -20.99 1.77 3.15
C MET A 106 -19.65 2.16 3.79
N GLY A 107 -18.69 2.61 3.00
CA GLY A 107 -17.39 3.05 3.47
C GLY A 107 -16.33 1.95 3.60
N MET A 108 -16.53 0.75 3.01
CA MET A 108 -15.52 -0.29 3.04
C MET A 108 -14.40 0.00 2.04
N ILE A 109 -13.42 0.72 2.54
CA ILE A 109 -12.27 1.25 1.82
C ILE A 109 -11.00 1.12 2.68
N GLY A 110 -9.84 1.03 2.05
CA GLY A 110 -8.57 1.03 2.75
C GLY A 110 -7.46 1.71 1.95
N LEU A 111 -6.31 1.89 2.59
CA LEU A 111 -5.15 2.56 2.05
C LEU A 111 -3.88 1.79 2.38
N VAL A 112 -3.10 1.43 1.37
CA VAL A 112 -1.72 0.97 1.51
C VAL A 112 -0.78 2.10 1.09
N GLU A 113 0.09 2.55 1.98
CA GLU A 113 1.22 3.43 1.70
C GLU A 113 2.46 2.57 1.46
N VAL A 114 3.01 2.66 0.27
CA VAL A 114 4.22 1.94 -0.14
C VAL A 114 5.38 2.90 -0.20
N GLY A 115 6.31 2.83 0.75
CA GLY A 115 7.42 3.77 0.83
C GLY A 115 6.95 5.23 0.82
N ARG A 116 7.45 6.05 -0.11
CA ARG A 116 7.07 7.47 -0.22
C ARG A 116 5.79 7.67 -1.01
N PRO A 117 4.88 8.58 -0.60
CA PRO A 117 3.60 8.84 -1.28
C PRO A 117 3.78 9.71 -2.54
N VAL A 118 4.44 9.18 -3.58
CA VAL A 118 4.81 9.91 -4.81
C VAL A 118 3.62 10.42 -5.64
N ASN A 119 2.42 9.89 -5.44
CA ASN A 119 1.20 10.25 -6.17
C ASN A 119 0.21 11.08 -5.32
N LEU A 120 0.66 11.71 -4.24
CA LEU A 120 -0.19 12.45 -3.31
C LEU A 120 -1.07 13.53 -3.98
N PRO A 121 -0.59 14.37 -4.93
CA PRO A 121 -1.44 15.35 -5.61
C PRO A 121 -2.60 14.71 -6.40
N GLN A 122 -2.32 13.65 -7.19
CA GLN A 122 -3.33 12.89 -7.93
C GLN A 122 -4.34 12.24 -6.97
N PHE A 123 -3.84 11.63 -5.89
CA PHE A 123 -4.64 10.97 -4.87
C PHE A 123 -5.64 11.96 -4.23
N ASN A 124 -5.16 13.11 -3.77
CA ASN A 124 -5.99 14.18 -3.18
C ASN A 124 -7.07 14.68 -4.14
N ALA A 125 -6.76 14.89 -5.41
CA ALA A 125 -7.72 15.31 -6.41
C ALA A 125 -8.86 14.30 -6.60
N SER A 126 -8.57 13.00 -6.42
CA SER A 126 -9.51 11.91 -6.65
C SER A 126 -10.41 11.59 -5.44
N ILE A 127 -10.01 11.97 -4.23
CA ILE A 127 -10.79 11.73 -2.99
C ILE A 127 -12.19 12.37 -3.07
N SER A 128 -12.34 13.52 -3.72
CA SER A 128 -13.62 14.22 -3.83
C SER A 128 -14.71 13.39 -4.52
N LYS A 129 -14.33 12.42 -5.34
CA LYS A 129 -15.23 11.53 -6.12
C LYS A 129 -15.71 10.32 -5.34
N LEU A 130 -15.19 10.08 -4.14
CA LEU A 130 -15.57 8.93 -3.30
C LEU A 130 -16.97 9.12 -2.69
N PRO A 131 -17.71 8.01 -2.45
CA PRO A 131 -18.92 8.04 -1.64
C PRO A 131 -18.65 8.67 -0.27
N PRO A 132 -19.64 9.35 0.36
CA PRO A 132 -19.41 10.16 1.56
C PRO A 132 -18.71 9.41 2.71
N LEU A 133 -19.14 8.18 3.04
CA LEU A 133 -18.52 7.38 4.11
C LEU A 133 -17.10 6.90 3.73
N ALA A 134 -16.90 6.47 2.48
CA ALA A 134 -15.60 6.09 1.98
C ALA A 134 -14.63 7.28 1.99
N LYS A 135 -15.10 8.47 1.59
CA LYS A 135 -14.32 9.71 1.65
C LYS A 135 -13.90 10.05 3.08
N ALA A 136 -14.82 9.99 4.04
CA ALA A 136 -14.54 10.30 5.43
C ALA A 136 -13.45 9.37 6.01
N ARG A 137 -13.57 8.06 5.76
CA ARG A 137 -12.56 7.07 6.18
C ARG A 137 -11.22 7.30 5.47
N MET A 138 -11.22 7.52 4.15
CA MET A 138 -9.99 7.76 3.40
C MET A 138 -9.24 9.00 3.89
N LEU A 139 -9.93 10.10 4.21
CA LEU A 139 -9.32 11.28 4.79
C LEU A 139 -8.66 11.01 6.14
N LYS A 140 -9.29 10.16 6.99
CA LYS A 140 -8.70 9.71 8.25
C LYS A 140 -7.43 8.89 8.03
N PHE A 141 -7.40 7.99 7.04
CA PHE A 141 -6.22 7.20 6.72
C PHE A 141 -5.09 8.06 6.15
N LEU A 142 -5.43 9.02 5.31
CA LEU A 142 -4.45 9.93 4.70
C LEU A 142 -3.72 10.80 5.74
N GLN A 143 -4.36 11.13 6.87
CA GLN A 143 -3.71 11.82 7.98
C GLN A 143 -2.59 10.99 8.63
N GLN A 144 -2.60 9.68 8.46
CA GLN A 144 -1.57 8.77 8.95
C GLN A 144 -0.42 8.57 7.94
N ALA A 145 -0.65 8.87 6.65
CA ALA A 145 0.36 8.80 5.60
C ALA A 145 1.42 9.93 5.77
N LYS A 146 2.70 9.65 5.40
CA LYS A 146 3.83 10.58 5.61
C LYS A 146 4.61 10.82 4.32
#